data_27201ff9b4de6e8e16d6d6ad56e22876
#
_entry.id   27201ff9b4de6e8e16d6d6ad56e22876
#
_cell.length_a   1.000
_cell.length_b   1.000
_cell.length_c   1.000
_cell.angle_alpha   90.00
_cell.angle_beta   90.00
_cell.angle_gamma   90.00
#
_symmetry.space_group_name_H-M   'P 1'
#
loop_
_entity.id
_entity.type
_entity.pdbx_description
1 polymer ?
#
loop_
_entity_poly.entity_id
_entity_poly.type
_entity_poly.pdbx_seq_one_letter_code
_entity_poly.pdbx_strand_id
1 'polypeptide(L)'
;LASGPFDDSGEVISFDYRSVSALKPYFGVKDDTAWRYLGTDWDTRVFNLVEYIRGAPVTGLRSRRINNQDWKLGDIVHSTPVSISKPPDNFHMIYSDESYQFYYDAFKNRETVVYVGANDGMLHAFTSWKYNASLRQYERPSGAGPYEDIGDELWASIPQSPLPHLKWLAAP
;
A
#
# COMPACT_ATOMS: atom_id res chain seq x y z
N LEU A 1 6.91 0.09 1.76
CA LEU A 1 6.93 1.57 1.67
C LEU A 1 5.52 2.06 1.44
N ALA A 2 5.03 3.00 2.27
CA ALA A 2 3.74 3.63 2.05
C ALA A 2 3.93 5.04 1.48
N SER A 3 3.23 5.34 0.38
CA SER A 3 3.16 6.68 -0.21
C SER A 3 1.85 7.36 0.18
N GLY A 4 1.91 8.65 0.41
CA GLY A 4 0.79 9.51 0.75
C GLY A 4 0.30 10.34 -0.43
N PRO A 5 -0.40 11.45 -0.17
CA PRO A 5 -0.88 12.37 -1.18
C PRO A 5 0.26 13.10 -1.88
N PHE A 6 -0.06 13.78 -2.97
CA PHE A 6 0.83 14.75 -3.59
C PHE A 6 0.75 16.08 -2.82
N ASP A 7 1.88 16.75 -2.68
CA ASP A 7 1.92 18.13 -2.19
C ASP A 7 1.56 19.16 -3.29
N ASP A 8 1.58 20.44 -2.93
CA ASP A 8 1.24 21.51 -3.88
C ASP A 8 2.25 21.65 -5.05
N SER A 9 3.44 21.05 -4.92
CA SER A 9 4.45 20.99 -6.00
C SER A 9 4.26 19.75 -6.91
N GLY A 10 3.38 18.84 -6.56
CA GLY A 10 3.16 17.57 -7.25
C GLY A 10 4.13 16.47 -6.83
N GLU A 11 4.86 16.66 -5.73
CA GLU A 11 5.70 15.61 -5.14
C GLU A 11 4.91 14.72 -4.18
N VAL A 12 5.26 13.43 -4.15
CA VAL A 12 4.61 12.48 -3.25
C VAL A 12 5.09 12.67 -1.82
N ILE A 13 4.16 12.97 -0.92
CA ILE A 13 4.44 13.01 0.52
C ILE A 13 4.57 11.55 1.01
N SER A 14 5.70 11.20 1.62
CA SER A 14 5.85 9.88 2.25
C SER A 14 4.85 9.71 3.38
N PHE A 15 4.16 8.56 3.42
CA PHE A 15 3.23 8.25 4.48
C PHE A 15 3.98 7.60 5.66
N ASP A 16 4.75 8.40 6.40
CA ASP A 16 5.53 7.97 7.55
C ASP A 16 5.61 9.06 8.62
N TYR A 17 6.17 8.71 9.78
CA TYR A 17 6.29 9.60 10.94
C TYR A 17 7.15 10.86 10.68
N ARG A 18 8.02 10.85 9.66
CA ARG A 18 8.88 12.00 9.32
C ARG A 18 8.09 13.07 8.58
N SER A 19 7.01 12.68 7.94
CA SER A 19 6.15 13.56 7.14
C SER A 19 4.95 14.10 7.91
N VAL A 20 4.90 13.98 9.24
CA VAL A 20 3.79 14.44 10.09
C VAL A 20 3.39 15.87 9.79
N SER A 21 4.36 16.79 9.69
CA SER A 21 4.09 18.22 9.42
C SER A 21 3.40 18.43 8.07
N ALA A 22 3.83 17.73 7.03
CA ALA A 22 3.24 17.80 5.69
C ALA A 22 1.87 17.14 5.62
N LEU A 23 1.65 16.07 6.40
CA LEU A 23 0.39 15.32 6.43
C LEU A 23 -0.71 15.97 7.27
N LYS A 24 -0.37 16.84 8.22
CA LYS A 24 -1.32 17.51 9.12
C LYS A 24 -2.58 18.07 8.45
N PRO A 25 -2.49 18.84 7.36
CA PRO A 25 -3.66 19.46 6.74
C PRO A 25 -4.72 18.47 6.26
N TYR A 26 -4.30 17.26 5.93
CA TYR A 26 -5.15 16.28 5.26
C TYR A 26 -6.00 15.42 6.21
N PHE A 27 -5.63 15.28 7.49
CA PHE A 27 -6.32 14.37 8.40
C PHE A 27 -7.55 14.96 9.09
N GLY A 28 -7.67 16.29 9.16
CA GLY A 28 -8.80 16.94 9.83
C GLY A 28 -8.91 16.61 11.34
N VAL A 29 -7.78 16.45 12.04
CA VAL A 29 -7.70 16.14 13.48
C VAL A 29 -7.15 17.30 14.31
N LYS A 30 -7.29 18.53 13.81
CA LYS A 30 -6.80 19.73 14.49
C LYS A 30 -7.60 20.05 15.75
N ASP A 31 -8.93 19.85 15.71
CA ASP A 31 -9.80 20.00 16.88
C ASP A 31 -9.45 18.96 17.95
N ASP A 32 -9.20 19.43 19.17
CA ASP A 32 -8.70 18.59 20.24
C ASP A 32 -9.80 17.92 21.08
N THR A 33 -11.03 18.39 21.04
CA THR A 33 -12.14 17.80 21.82
C THR A 33 -12.60 16.47 21.23
N ALA A 34 -12.81 16.42 19.92
CA ALA A 34 -13.32 15.24 19.23
C ALA A 34 -12.26 14.13 19.04
N TRP A 35 -10.97 14.50 18.92
CA TRP A 35 -9.89 13.58 18.54
C TRP A 35 -8.86 13.37 19.66
N ARG A 36 -9.24 13.65 20.92
CA ARG A 36 -8.36 13.50 22.08
C ARG A 36 -7.82 12.07 22.26
N TYR A 37 -8.54 11.07 21.83
CA TYR A 37 -8.07 9.68 21.88
C TYR A 37 -6.86 9.42 20.99
N LEU A 38 -6.63 10.24 19.96
CA LEU A 38 -5.45 10.14 19.10
C LEU A 38 -4.21 10.77 19.73
N GLY A 39 -4.36 11.73 20.68
CA GLY A 39 -3.25 12.41 21.33
C GLY A 39 -3.61 13.78 21.88
N THR A 40 -2.71 14.35 22.68
CA THR A 40 -2.90 15.61 23.40
C THR A 40 -2.79 16.86 22.54
N ASP A 41 -1.98 16.81 21.50
CA ASP A 41 -1.72 17.90 20.57
C ASP A 41 -1.85 17.44 19.11
N TRP A 42 -1.82 18.39 18.18
CA TRP A 42 -2.03 18.10 16.77
C TRP A 42 -0.94 17.21 16.17
N ASP A 43 0.33 17.43 16.52
CA ASP A 43 1.45 16.62 16.03
C ASP A 43 1.32 15.17 16.49
N THR A 44 1.08 14.97 17.78
CA THR A 44 0.88 13.64 18.38
C THR A 44 -0.30 12.91 17.77
N ARG A 45 -1.41 13.61 17.48
CA ARG A 45 -2.59 12.98 16.86
C ARG A 45 -2.27 12.48 15.45
N VAL A 46 -1.60 13.29 14.63
CA VAL A 46 -1.23 12.91 13.28
C VAL A 46 -0.18 11.80 13.31
N PHE A 47 0.82 11.90 14.17
CA PHE A 47 1.83 10.87 14.37
C PHE A 47 1.19 9.51 14.72
N ASN A 48 0.35 9.48 15.75
CA ASN A 48 -0.30 8.27 16.21
C ASN A 48 -1.23 7.67 15.13
N LEU A 49 -1.90 8.51 14.37
CA LEU A 49 -2.76 8.07 13.27
C LEU A 49 -1.95 7.47 12.13
N VAL A 50 -0.85 8.10 11.73
CA VAL A 50 0.06 7.57 10.71
C VAL A 50 0.64 6.22 11.14
N GLU A 51 1.16 6.13 12.36
CA GLU A 51 1.72 4.87 12.89
C GLU A 51 0.66 3.78 12.97
N TYR A 52 -0.55 4.12 13.46
CA TYR A 52 -1.66 3.17 13.52
C TYR A 52 -2.02 2.64 12.12
N ILE A 53 -2.20 3.52 11.14
CA ILE A 53 -2.56 3.11 9.76
C ILE A 53 -1.47 2.22 9.16
N ARG A 54 -0.20 2.51 9.41
CA ARG A 54 0.95 1.68 9.01
C ARG A 54 1.02 0.33 9.74
N GLY A 55 0.13 0.08 10.68
CA GLY A 55 0.03 -1.19 11.39
C GLY A 55 0.80 -1.27 12.70
N ALA A 56 1.35 -0.16 13.20
CA ALA A 56 1.95 -0.12 14.52
C ALA A 56 0.88 -0.18 15.62
N PRO A 57 1.09 -0.91 16.71
CA PRO A 57 0.21 -0.85 17.88
C PRO A 57 0.38 0.50 18.58
N VAL A 58 -0.70 1.26 18.70
CA VAL A 58 -0.72 2.53 19.44
C VAL A 58 -1.63 2.39 20.64
N THR A 59 -1.10 2.67 21.83
CA THR A 59 -1.86 2.55 23.08
C THR A 59 -3.06 3.52 23.11
N GLY A 60 -4.23 3.01 23.48
CA GLY A 60 -5.46 3.79 23.53
C GLY A 60 -6.24 3.85 22.22
N LEU A 61 -5.71 3.29 21.14
CA LEU A 61 -6.43 3.13 19.89
C LEU A 61 -7.00 1.72 19.73
N ARG A 62 -7.90 1.54 18.77
CA ARG A 62 -8.53 0.25 18.46
C ARG A 62 -7.48 -0.84 18.26
N SER A 63 -7.59 -1.93 18.98
CA SER A 63 -6.70 -3.08 18.80
C SER A 63 -7.02 -3.81 17.50
N ARG A 64 -5.98 -4.10 16.72
CA ARG A 64 -6.06 -4.98 15.54
C ARG A 64 -5.61 -6.41 15.86
N ARG A 65 -5.44 -6.75 17.13
CA ARG A 65 -4.98 -8.05 17.57
C ARG A 65 -6.16 -8.94 17.96
N ILE A 66 -6.30 -10.07 17.26
CA ILE A 66 -7.33 -11.07 17.49
C ILE A 66 -6.63 -12.42 17.69
N ASN A 67 -6.90 -13.11 18.79
CA ASN A 67 -6.31 -14.43 19.11
C ASN A 67 -4.77 -14.44 18.98
N ASN A 68 -4.11 -13.41 19.48
CA ASN A 68 -2.65 -13.22 19.38
C ASN A 68 -2.10 -13.04 17.96
N GLN A 69 -2.93 -12.83 16.95
CA GLN A 69 -2.55 -12.52 15.59
C GLN A 69 -2.86 -11.05 15.27
N ASP A 70 -1.94 -10.38 14.58
CA ASP A 70 -2.12 -8.99 14.15
C ASP A 70 -2.80 -8.96 12.79
N TRP A 71 -4.00 -8.37 12.72
CA TRP A 71 -4.76 -8.13 11.51
C TRP A 71 -4.59 -6.68 11.07
N LYS A 72 -3.60 -6.42 10.23
CA LYS A 72 -3.21 -5.06 9.84
C LYS A 72 -3.90 -4.57 8.58
N LEU A 73 -4.12 -5.48 7.62
CA LEU A 73 -4.82 -5.19 6.37
C LEU A 73 -6.30 -4.92 6.63
N GLY A 74 -6.83 -3.89 6.00
CA GLY A 74 -8.26 -3.61 6.00
C GLY A 74 -9.07 -4.67 5.23
N ASP A 75 -10.37 -4.75 5.50
CA ASP A 75 -11.25 -5.68 4.80
C ASP A 75 -11.29 -5.40 3.30
N ILE A 76 -11.23 -6.45 2.48
CA ILE A 76 -11.33 -6.37 1.02
C ILE A 76 -12.78 -6.75 0.65
N VAL A 77 -13.68 -5.76 0.64
CA VAL A 77 -15.11 -5.99 0.40
C VAL A 77 -15.57 -5.48 -0.97
N HIS A 78 -15.13 -4.28 -1.36
CA HIS A 78 -15.57 -3.61 -2.59
C HIS A 78 -14.49 -3.52 -3.67
N SER A 79 -13.41 -4.29 -3.51
CA SER A 79 -12.30 -4.35 -4.45
C SER A 79 -12.08 -5.78 -4.91
N THR A 80 -11.75 -5.94 -6.18
CA THR A 80 -11.33 -7.23 -6.73
C THR A 80 -9.81 -7.19 -6.89
N PRO A 81 -9.06 -8.16 -6.33
CA PRO A 81 -7.63 -8.26 -6.57
C PRO A 81 -7.33 -8.43 -8.06
N VAL A 82 -6.37 -7.64 -8.55
CA VAL A 82 -5.92 -7.69 -9.94
C VAL A 82 -4.46 -8.13 -9.97
N SER A 83 -4.20 -9.20 -10.70
CA SER A 83 -2.85 -9.70 -10.92
C SER A 83 -2.26 -9.14 -12.21
N ILE A 84 -1.09 -8.51 -12.11
CA ILE A 84 -0.33 -8.01 -13.26
C ILE A 84 0.98 -8.77 -13.34
N SER A 85 1.23 -9.38 -14.51
CA SER A 85 2.39 -10.20 -14.81
C SER A 85 2.99 -9.83 -16.17
N LYS A 86 3.64 -10.78 -16.84
CA LYS A 86 4.10 -10.58 -18.22
C LYS A 86 2.95 -10.14 -19.13
N PRO A 87 3.23 -9.46 -20.27
CA PRO A 87 2.22 -9.14 -21.27
C PRO A 87 1.45 -10.39 -21.70
N PRO A 88 0.10 -10.38 -21.68
CA PRO A 88 -0.70 -11.58 -21.96
C PRO A 88 -0.86 -11.86 -23.45
N ASP A 89 -0.75 -10.84 -24.28
CA ASP A 89 -1.08 -10.91 -25.71
C ASP A 89 0.16 -11.15 -26.58
N ASN A 90 -0.08 -11.51 -27.85
CA ASN A 90 0.94 -11.74 -28.86
C ASN A 90 0.73 -10.86 -30.11
N PHE A 91 0.30 -9.59 -29.93
CA PHE A 91 -0.01 -8.69 -31.04
C PHE A 91 1.18 -8.42 -31.97
N HIS A 92 2.40 -8.44 -31.42
CA HIS A 92 3.63 -8.38 -32.22
C HIS A 92 3.77 -9.53 -33.23
N MET A 93 3.27 -10.73 -32.87
CA MET A 93 3.32 -11.89 -33.75
C MET A 93 2.13 -11.94 -34.71
N ILE A 94 0.94 -11.56 -34.23
CA ILE A 94 -0.31 -11.68 -35.00
C ILE A 94 -0.46 -10.55 -36.01
N TYR A 95 -0.10 -9.33 -35.62
CA TYR A 95 -0.32 -8.12 -36.40
C TYR A 95 0.98 -7.43 -36.84
N SER A 96 2.14 -8.02 -36.54
CA SER A 96 3.46 -7.40 -36.76
C SER A 96 3.58 -6.03 -36.11
N ASP A 97 3.00 -5.86 -34.91
CA ASP A 97 3.00 -4.62 -34.16
C ASP A 97 4.35 -4.43 -33.47
N GLU A 98 5.18 -3.58 -34.05
CA GLU A 98 6.52 -3.27 -33.51
C GLU A 98 6.43 -2.56 -32.17
N SER A 99 5.42 -1.70 -31.94
CA SER A 99 5.25 -1.00 -30.66
C SER A 99 4.96 -1.97 -29.53
N TYR A 100 4.11 -2.96 -29.79
CA TYR A 100 3.84 -4.02 -28.84
C TYR A 100 5.05 -4.96 -28.64
N GLN A 101 5.87 -5.17 -29.68
CA GLN A 101 7.12 -5.95 -29.55
C GLN A 101 8.07 -5.30 -28.54
N PHE A 102 8.28 -3.99 -28.60
CA PHE A 102 9.09 -3.26 -27.61
C PHE A 102 8.53 -3.40 -26.19
N TYR A 103 7.22 -3.25 -26.03
CA TYR A 103 6.55 -3.44 -24.75
C TYR A 103 6.71 -4.87 -24.22
N TYR A 104 6.48 -5.88 -25.08
CA TYR A 104 6.62 -7.28 -24.74
C TYR A 104 8.05 -7.60 -24.29
N ASP A 105 9.07 -7.18 -25.04
CA ASP A 105 10.47 -7.44 -24.72
C ASP A 105 10.91 -6.79 -23.41
N ALA A 106 10.39 -5.61 -23.12
CA ALA A 106 10.66 -4.92 -21.85
C ALA A 106 10.05 -5.61 -20.63
N PHE A 107 8.89 -6.27 -20.79
CA PHE A 107 8.10 -6.77 -19.66
C PHE A 107 7.83 -8.28 -19.65
N LYS A 108 8.35 -9.06 -20.61
CA LYS A 108 8.13 -10.52 -20.68
C LYS A 108 8.59 -11.30 -19.45
N ASN A 109 9.52 -10.74 -18.68
CA ASN A 109 10.08 -11.34 -17.47
C ASN A 109 9.63 -10.60 -16.20
N ARG A 110 8.61 -9.74 -16.29
CA ARG A 110 8.13 -8.96 -15.15
C ARG A 110 7.57 -9.88 -14.07
N GLU A 111 7.91 -9.55 -12.82
CA GLU A 111 7.33 -10.21 -11.65
C GLU A 111 5.81 -10.06 -11.63
N THR A 112 5.14 -11.06 -11.08
CA THR A 112 3.71 -11.01 -10.88
C THR A 112 3.41 -10.27 -9.58
N VAL A 113 2.62 -9.22 -9.67
CA VAL A 113 2.20 -8.39 -8.53
C VAL A 113 0.69 -8.38 -8.46
N VAL A 114 0.14 -8.55 -7.27
CA VAL A 114 -1.29 -8.46 -7.00
C VAL A 114 -1.61 -7.11 -6.38
N TYR A 115 -2.51 -6.37 -7.01
CA TYR A 115 -3.00 -5.08 -6.54
C TYR A 115 -4.40 -5.22 -5.97
N VAL A 116 -4.65 -4.61 -4.82
CA VAL A 116 -5.99 -4.62 -4.19
C VAL A 116 -6.20 -3.37 -3.34
N GLY A 117 -7.38 -2.78 -3.43
CA GLY A 117 -7.83 -1.74 -2.52
C GLY A 117 -8.46 -2.36 -1.27
N ALA A 118 -8.18 -1.80 -0.10
CA ALA A 118 -8.75 -2.26 1.16
C ALA A 118 -9.47 -1.14 1.92
N ASN A 119 -10.29 -1.51 2.89
CA ASN A 119 -11.07 -0.56 3.70
C ASN A 119 -10.22 0.27 4.67
N ASP A 120 -8.91 0.05 4.71
CA ASP A 120 -7.95 0.95 5.37
C ASP A 120 -7.63 2.22 4.56
N GLY A 121 -8.21 2.32 3.36
CA GLY A 121 -8.04 3.47 2.46
C GLY A 121 -6.83 3.38 1.56
N MET A 122 -6.15 2.24 1.49
CA MET A 122 -4.94 2.04 0.71
C MET A 122 -5.17 1.17 -0.53
N LEU A 123 -4.37 1.42 -1.56
CA LEU A 123 -4.06 0.48 -2.61
C LEU A 123 -2.79 -0.26 -2.23
N HIS A 124 -2.89 -1.56 -2.05
CA HIS A 124 -1.78 -2.44 -1.71
C HIS A 124 -1.25 -3.17 -2.93
N ALA A 125 0.05 -3.42 -2.95
CA ALA A 125 0.73 -4.23 -3.94
C ALA A 125 1.48 -5.36 -3.23
N PHE A 126 1.10 -6.59 -3.54
CA PHE A 126 1.67 -7.79 -2.94
C PHE A 126 2.48 -8.59 -3.95
N THR A 127 3.61 -9.13 -3.51
CA THR A 127 4.42 -10.02 -4.35
C THR A 127 3.69 -11.35 -4.58
N SER A 128 3.86 -11.91 -5.78
CA SER A 128 3.32 -13.21 -6.13
C SER A 128 4.43 -14.07 -6.76
N TRP A 129 4.50 -14.17 -8.08
CA TRP A 129 5.49 -15.01 -8.75
C TRP A 129 6.65 -14.19 -9.29
N LYS A 130 7.88 -14.68 -9.14
CA LYS A 130 9.11 -14.10 -9.71
C LYS A 130 9.60 -14.92 -10.90
N TYR A 131 10.14 -14.24 -11.92
CA TYR A 131 10.74 -14.92 -13.06
C TYR A 131 12.19 -15.30 -12.75
N ASN A 132 12.49 -16.59 -12.79
CA ASN A 132 13.86 -17.09 -12.68
C ASN A 132 14.49 -17.17 -14.08
N ALA A 133 15.41 -16.26 -14.38
CA ALA A 133 16.07 -16.19 -15.70
C ALA A 133 16.96 -17.42 -15.99
N SER A 134 17.54 -18.04 -14.96
CA SER A 134 18.39 -19.22 -15.12
C SER A 134 17.58 -20.47 -15.48
N LEU A 135 16.40 -20.62 -14.89
CA LEU A 135 15.49 -21.73 -15.14
C LEU A 135 14.48 -21.40 -16.26
N ARG A 136 14.41 -20.14 -16.68
CA ARG A 136 13.45 -19.63 -17.68
C ARG A 136 11.99 -19.92 -17.35
N GLN A 137 11.64 -19.85 -16.07
CA GLN A 137 10.29 -20.12 -15.57
C GLN A 137 9.92 -19.19 -14.42
N TYR A 138 8.61 -19.05 -14.19
CA TYR A 138 8.12 -18.40 -12.98
C TYR A 138 8.17 -19.38 -11.82
N GLU A 139 8.64 -18.91 -10.68
CA GLU A 139 8.72 -19.69 -9.45
C GLU A 139 8.19 -18.89 -8.25
N ARG A 140 7.84 -19.60 -7.21
CA ARG A 140 7.50 -18.98 -5.94
C ARG A 140 8.75 -18.30 -5.39
N PRO A 141 8.67 -17.02 -4.97
CA PRO A 141 9.76 -16.41 -4.24
C PRO A 141 10.09 -17.25 -3.02
N SER A 142 11.33 -17.57 -2.85
CA SER A 142 11.84 -18.31 -1.69
C SER A 142 13.13 -17.64 -1.26
N GLY A 143 13.05 -16.64 -0.42
CA GLY A 143 14.22 -15.91 -0.05
C GLY A 143 14.29 -15.58 1.42
N ALA A 144 15.46 -15.17 1.88
CA ALA A 144 15.74 -14.73 3.24
C ALA A 144 15.63 -13.18 3.38
N GLY A 145 15.18 -12.49 2.34
CA GLY A 145 15.11 -11.03 2.30
C GLY A 145 13.71 -10.49 2.58
N PRO A 146 13.59 -9.22 2.93
CA PRO A 146 12.29 -8.54 2.96
C PRO A 146 11.71 -8.51 1.55
N TYR A 147 10.42 -8.81 1.42
CA TYR A 147 9.66 -8.84 0.15
C TYR A 147 9.97 -10.03 -0.78
N GLU A 148 10.41 -11.15 -0.23
CA GLU A 148 10.78 -12.33 -1.03
C GLU A 148 9.82 -13.51 -0.91
N ASP A 149 8.81 -13.43 -0.03
CA ASP A 149 7.74 -14.43 0.05
C ASP A 149 6.46 -14.00 -0.68
N ILE A 150 5.71 -14.98 -1.16
CA ILE A 150 4.38 -14.72 -1.73
C ILE A 150 3.49 -14.09 -0.66
N GLY A 151 2.88 -12.95 -1.02
CA GLY A 151 1.99 -12.20 -0.15
C GLY A 151 2.69 -11.10 0.65
N ASP A 152 4.02 -10.95 0.51
CA ASP A 152 4.71 -9.80 1.09
C ASP A 152 4.25 -8.50 0.42
N GLU A 153 3.98 -7.48 1.24
CA GLU A 153 3.61 -6.17 0.75
C GLU A 153 4.82 -5.43 0.20
N LEU A 154 4.85 -5.21 -1.11
CA LEU A 154 5.89 -4.42 -1.78
C LEU A 154 5.77 -2.95 -1.44
N TRP A 155 4.55 -2.43 -1.53
CA TRP A 155 4.20 -1.06 -1.20
C TRP A 155 2.69 -0.89 -1.00
N ALA A 156 2.31 0.20 -0.36
CA ALA A 156 0.94 0.70 -0.31
C ALA A 156 0.90 2.17 -0.70
N SER A 157 -0.23 2.63 -1.21
CA SER A 157 -0.45 4.03 -1.57
C SER A 157 -1.80 4.50 -1.04
N ILE A 158 -1.80 5.67 -0.41
CA ILE A 158 -3.01 6.31 0.11
C ILE A 158 -3.32 7.53 -0.77
N PRO A 159 -4.44 7.54 -1.51
CA PRO A 159 -4.92 8.74 -2.16
C PRO A 159 -5.28 9.84 -1.14
N GLN A 160 -5.31 11.08 -1.57
CA GLN A 160 -5.63 12.20 -0.68
C GLN A 160 -7.08 12.13 -0.12
N SER A 161 -8.03 11.68 -0.93
CA SER A 161 -9.45 11.70 -0.58
C SER A 161 -9.84 10.90 0.67
N PRO A 162 -9.30 9.70 0.98
CA PRO A 162 -9.65 8.98 2.20
C PRO A 162 -8.96 9.50 3.46
N LEU A 163 -7.90 10.31 3.36
CA LEU A 163 -7.12 10.76 4.52
C LEU A 163 -7.96 11.37 5.65
N PRO A 164 -8.94 12.25 5.40
CA PRO A 164 -9.77 12.81 6.46
C PRO A 164 -10.64 11.77 7.18
N HIS A 165 -10.85 10.60 6.59
CA HIS A 165 -11.69 9.53 7.11
C HIS A 165 -10.91 8.47 7.90
N LEU A 166 -9.59 8.38 7.74
CA LEU A 166 -8.77 7.35 8.38
C LEU A 166 -8.79 7.40 9.91
N LYS A 167 -9.05 8.57 10.50
CA LYS A 167 -9.21 8.74 11.95
C LYS A 167 -10.28 7.83 12.56
N TRP A 168 -11.34 7.50 11.81
CA TRP A 168 -12.40 6.61 12.27
C TRP A 168 -11.96 5.14 12.39
N LEU A 169 -10.93 4.73 11.64
CA LEU A 169 -10.37 3.38 11.76
C LEU A 169 -9.66 3.16 13.10
N ALA A 170 -9.09 4.24 13.64
CA ALA A 170 -8.34 4.22 14.89
C ALA A 170 -9.22 4.40 16.14
N ALA A 171 -10.50 4.72 15.97
CA ALA A 171 -11.42 4.94 17.10
C ALA A 171 -11.53 3.67 17.95
N PRO A 172 -11.42 3.81 19.30
CA PRO A 172 -11.50 2.69 20.24
C PRO A 172 -12.82 1.92 20.17
#